data_c411c7c7d9edc489990cb7a5620bad90
#
_entry.id   c411c7c7d9edc489990cb7a5620bad90
#
_cell.length_a   1.000
_cell.length_b   1.000
_cell.length_c   1.000
_cell.angle_alpha   90.00
_cell.angle_beta   90.00
_cell.angle_gamma   90.00
#
_symmetry.space_group_name_H-M   'P 1'
#
loop_
_entity.id
_entity.type
_entity.pdbx_description
1 polymer ?
#
loop_
_entity_poly.entity_id
_entity_poly.type
_entity_poly.pdbx_seq_one_letter_code
_entity_poly.pdbx_strand_id
1 'polypeptide(L)'
;MNIVILAAGLGKRMYSHLPKVLQPVGGKAMLKHVVEAARRLPDAGKIILVVGHGSEEVKEAMADQPVTFVLQKEQKGTGHAVQQALEAINPDEPTLILYGDVPLISTETLSALEKTAGDGFALLTIDLDNPKGYGRILREGGKVIGIVEEKDATDEERKIKE
;
A
#
# COMPACT_ATOMS: atom_id res chain seq x y z
N MET A 1 -6.90 -15.28 -0.33
CA MET A 1 -6.27 -14.08 -0.94
C MET A 1 -4.98 -13.72 -0.21
N ASN A 2 -3.90 -13.39 -0.91
CA ASN A 2 -2.70 -12.80 -0.29
C ASN A 2 -2.93 -11.30 0.01
N ILE A 3 -2.34 -10.79 1.09
CA ILE A 3 -2.37 -9.37 1.41
C ILE A 3 -0.92 -8.90 1.64
N VAL A 4 -0.44 -7.99 0.80
CA VAL A 4 0.90 -7.40 0.91
C VAL A 4 0.75 -5.96 1.40
N ILE A 5 1.33 -5.63 2.55
CA ILE A 5 1.29 -4.28 3.11
C ILE A 5 2.70 -3.68 3.05
N LEU A 6 2.84 -2.57 2.35
CA LEU A 6 4.10 -1.88 2.15
C LEU A 6 4.39 -0.95 3.34
N ALA A 7 5.42 -1.28 4.11
CA ALA A 7 5.82 -0.57 5.33
C ALA A 7 7.33 -0.23 5.37
N ALA A 8 8.02 -0.28 4.20
CA ALA A 8 9.46 -0.09 4.10
C ALA A 8 9.92 1.37 3.93
N GLY A 9 8.99 2.33 3.84
CA GLY A 9 9.29 3.73 3.55
C GLY A 9 10.07 4.43 4.66
N LEU A 10 11.05 5.27 4.26
CA LEU A 10 11.94 6.01 5.18
C LEU A 10 11.26 7.10 6.02
N GLY A 11 10.09 7.60 5.60
CA GLY A 11 9.36 8.64 6.34
C GLY A 11 10.14 9.94 6.58
N LYS A 12 11.10 10.31 5.75
CA LYS A 12 12.03 11.45 5.94
C LYS A 12 11.36 12.77 6.32
N ARG A 13 10.13 12.99 5.84
CA ARG A 13 9.34 14.22 6.11
C ARG A 13 8.71 14.26 7.50
N MET A 14 8.75 13.15 8.26
CA MET A 14 8.13 13.08 9.60
C MET A 14 9.02 13.69 10.70
N TYR A 15 10.32 13.92 10.43
CA TYR A 15 11.28 14.45 11.41
C TYR A 15 11.22 13.69 12.76
N SER A 16 11.04 12.38 12.70
CA SER A 16 10.90 11.49 13.86
C SER A 16 11.83 10.29 13.72
N HIS A 17 12.34 9.79 14.86
CA HIS A 17 13.09 8.54 14.89
C HIS A 17 12.18 7.32 14.74
N LEU A 18 10.89 7.46 15.11
CA LEU A 18 9.91 6.40 14.95
C LEU A 18 9.58 6.21 13.46
N PRO A 19 9.61 4.97 12.93
CA PRO A 19 9.18 4.69 11.56
C PRO A 19 7.81 5.28 11.25
N LYS A 20 7.63 5.82 10.02
CA LYS A 20 6.39 6.50 9.63
C LYS A 20 5.14 5.67 9.93
N VAL A 21 5.18 4.39 9.60
CA VAL A 21 4.04 3.47 9.75
C VAL A 21 3.69 3.16 11.21
N LEU A 22 4.60 3.46 12.14
CA LEU A 22 4.39 3.32 13.58
C LEU A 22 3.89 4.61 14.26
N GLN A 23 3.83 5.74 13.54
CA GLN A 23 3.25 6.96 14.09
C GLN A 23 1.79 6.70 14.52
N PRO A 24 1.40 7.16 15.72
CA PRO A 24 0.08 6.88 16.24
C PRO A 24 -1.01 7.75 15.59
N VAL A 25 -2.13 7.11 15.29
CA VAL A 25 -3.39 7.76 14.92
C VAL A 25 -4.45 7.21 15.87
N GLY A 26 -5.10 8.09 16.64
CA GLY A 26 -6.06 7.65 17.66
C GLY A 26 -5.46 6.70 18.72
N GLY A 27 -4.18 6.88 19.08
CA GLY A 27 -3.49 6.04 20.08
C GLY A 27 -2.98 4.70 19.58
N LYS A 28 -3.09 4.41 18.28
CA LYS A 28 -2.67 3.14 17.66
C LYS A 28 -1.80 3.42 16.43
N ALA A 29 -0.74 2.63 16.21
CA ALA A 29 0.13 2.76 15.04
C ALA A 29 -0.66 2.70 13.72
N MET A 30 -0.31 3.54 12.74
CA MET A 30 -0.96 3.55 11.42
C MET A 30 -1.00 2.15 10.80
N LEU A 31 0.11 1.42 10.83
CA LEU A 31 0.21 0.07 10.29
C LEU A 31 -0.79 -0.89 10.94
N LYS A 32 -1.02 -0.76 12.26
CA LYS A 32 -1.94 -1.63 12.98
C LYS A 32 -3.40 -1.44 12.52
N HIS A 33 -3.78 -0.20 12.20
CA HIS A 33 -5.10 0.09 11.61
C HIS A 33 -5.26 -0.62 10.25
N VAL A 34 -4.24 -0.56 9.38
CA VAL A 34 -4.27 -1.20 8.06
C VAL A 34 -4.35 -2.72 8.19
N VAL A 35 -3.53 -3.32 9.05
CA VAL A 35 -3.54 -4.77 9.31
C VAL A 35 -4.91 -5.22 9.82
N GLU A 36 -5.51 -4.49 10.77
CA GLU A 36 -6.83 -4.82 11.30
C GLU A 36 -7.93 -4.69 10.25
N ALA A 37 -7.90 -3.65 9.40
CA ALA A 37 -8.86 -3.50 8.31
C ALA A 37 -8.77 -4.65 7.30
N ALA A 38 -7.55 -5.03 6.93
CA ALA A 38 -7.27 -6.15 6.03
C ALA A 38 -7.74 -7.49 6.60
N ARG A 39 -7.50 -7.73 7.88
CA ARG A 39 -7.91 -8.98 8.57
C ARG A 39 -9.42 -9.18 8.66
N ARG A 40 -10.20 -8.11 8.55
CA ARG A 40 -11.68 -8.19 8.57
C ARG A 40 -12.27 -8.59 7.23
N LEU A 41 -11.47 -8.66 6.17
CA LEU A 41 -11.94 -9.18 4.88
C LEU A 41 -12.33 -10.66 5.03
N PRO A 42 -13.47 -11.11 4.47
CA PRO A 42 -13.92 -12.51 4.57
C PRO A 42 -12.89 -13.50 4.04
N ASP A 43 -12.22 -13.16 2.94
CA ASP A 43 -11.25 -14.01 2.26
C ASP A 43 -9.79 -13.63 2.58
N ALA A 44 -9.58 -12.91 3.72
CA ALA A 44 -8.25 -12.58 4.17
C ALA A 44 -7.42 -13.84 4.43
N GLY A 45 -6.38 -14.02 3.64
CA GLY A 45 -5.43 -15.11 3.82
C GLY A 45 -4.15 -14.63 4.51
N LYS A 46 -3.01 -14.93 3.90
CA LYS A 46 -1.70 -14.57 4.44
C LYS A 46 -1.46 -13.06 4.35
N ILE A 47 -1.11 -12.43 5.46
CA ILE A 47 -0.69 -11.03 5.50
C ILE A 47 0.83 -10.95 5.54
N ILE A 48 1.41 -10.25 4.57
CA ILE A 48 2.84 -10.08 4.38
C ILE A 48 3.16 -8.60 4.56
N LEU A 49 4.00 -8.27 5.54
CA LEU A 49 4.50 -6.93 5.78
C LEU A 49 5.88 -6.78 5.13
N VAL A 50 5.96 -5.92 4.12
CA VAL A 50 7.26 -5.55 3.53
C VAL A 50 7.85 -4.42 4.36
N VAL A 51 8.89 -4.75 5.11
CA VAL A 51 9.59 -3.82 6.03
C VAL A 51 10.95 -3.42 5.47
N GLY A 52 11.49 -2.30 5.93
CA GLY A 52 12.78 -1.79 5.46
C GLY A 52 13.53 -1.09 6.59
N HIS A 53 13.70 0.23 6.46
CA HIS A 53 14.26 1.04 7.53
C HIS A 53 13.39 0.96 8.80
N GLY A 54 14.02 0.73 9.96
CA GLY A 54 13.29 0.54 11.21
C GLY A 54 12.54 -0.80 11.28
N SER A 55 13.06 -1.83 10.58
CA SER A 55 12.38 -3.13 10.50
C SER A 55 12.23 -3.81 11.85
N GLU A 56 13.18 -3.65 12.77
CA GLU A 56 13.13 -4.30 14.08
C GLU A 56 12.02 -3.66 14.94
N GLU A 57 11.91 -2.32 14.94
CA GLU A 57 10.84 -1.61 15.63
C GLU A 57 9.45 -1.98 15.08
N VAL A 58 9.36 -2.15 13.74
CA VAL A 58 8.08 -2.58 13.12
C VAL A 58 7.75 -4.01 13.51
N LYS A 59 8.71 -4.93 13.53
CA LYS A 59 8.50 -6.32 13.96
C LYS A 59 8.07 -6.39 15.41
N GLU A 60 8.71 -5.64 16.30
CA GLU A 60 8.35 -5.56 17.72
C GLU A 60 6.92 -5.04 17.90
N ALA A 61 6.59 -3.92 17.23
CA ALA A 61 5.26 -3.32 17.31
C ALA A 61 4.14 -4.20 16.74
N MET A 62 4.46 -5.13 15.84
CA MET A 62 3.52 -6.07 15.21
C MET A 62 3.64 -7.51 15.73
N ALA A 63 4.39 -7.75 16.81
CA ALA A 63 4.64 -9.09 17.33
C ALA A 63 3.37 -9.83 17.78
N ASP A 64 2.32 -9.09 18.13
CA ASP A 64 1.01 -9.63 18.50
C ASP A 64 0.10 -9.94 17.27
N GLN A 65 0.55 -9.63 16.06
CA GLN A 65 -0.22 -9.82 14.83
C GLN A 65 0.24 -11.06 14.05
N PRO A 66 -0.69 -11.86 13.50
CA PRO A 66 -0.34 -13.02 12.68
C PRO A 66 0.08 -12.59 11.27
N VAL A 67 1.28 -12.06 11.15
CA VAL A 67 1.84 -11.53 9.90
C VAL A 67 3.18 -12.16 9.58
N THR A 68 3.54 -12.18 8.29
CA THR A 68 4.85 -12.61 7.81
C THR A 68 5.65 -11.37 7.42
N PHE A 69 6.90 -11.26 7.87
CA PHE A 69 7.77 -10.14 7.52
C PHE A 69 8.68 -10.49 6.35
N VAL A 70 8.80 -9.56 5.41
CA VAL A 70 9.74 -9.62 4.27
C VAL A 70 10.56 -8.34 4.26
N LEU A 71 11.88 -8.47 4.14
CA LEU A 71 12.80 -7.34 4.21
C LEU A 71 13.08 -6.77 2.81
N GLN A 72 12.76 -5.50 2.59
CA GLN A 72 13.27 -4.71 1.48
C GLN A 72 14.60 -4.06 1.89
N LYS A 73 15.72 -4.66 1.52
CA LYS A 73 17.06 -4.14 1.89
C LYS A 73 17.38 -2.80 1.24
N GLU A 74 17.00 -2.63 -0.03
CA GLU A 74 17.26 -1.43 -0.81
C GLU A 74 15.92 -0.78 -1.21
N GLN A 75 15.73 0.49 -0.89
CA GLN A 75 14.50 1.22 -1.22
C GLN A 75 14.50 1.70 -2.68
N LYS A 76 14.26 0.78 -3.62
CA LYS A 76 14.18 1.06 -5.06
C LYS A 76 12.74 1.37 -5.53
N GLY A 77 11.86 1.79 -4.64
CA GLY A 77 10.48 2.15 -4.95
C GLY A 77 9.47 1.07 -4.61
N THR A 78 8.20 1.38 -4.87
CA THR A 78 7.02 0.60 -4.48
C THR A 78 6.97 -0.76 -5.19
N GLY A 79 7.20 -0.77 -6.52
CA GLY A 79 7.24 -2.00 -7.30
C GLY A 79 8.31 -2.97 -6.79
N HIS A 80 9.51 -2.46 -6.46
CA HIS A 80 10.57 -3.28 -5.87
C HIS A 80 10.17 -3.83 -4.49
N ALA A 81 9.41 -3.08 -3.69
CA ALA A 81 8.90 -3.58 -2.41
C ALA A 81 7.96 -4.78 -2.62
N VAL A 82 7.04 -4.69 -3.58
CA VAL A 82 6.14 -5.81 -3.95
C VAL A 82 6.94 -7.01 -4.43
N GLN A 83 7.97 -6.81 -5.25
CA GLN A 83 8.84 -7.90 -5.74
C GLN A 83 9.49 -8.69 -4.59
N GLN A 84 9.81 -8.05 -3.46
CA GLN A 84 10.36 -8.77 -2.31
C GLN A 84 9.36 -9.75 -1.68
N ALA A 85 8.06 -9.53 -1.86
CA ALA A 85 7.02 -10.39 -1.33
C ALA A 85 6.69 -11.62 -2.21
N LEU A 86 7.19 -11.68 -3.46
CA LEU A 86 6.81 -12.70 -4.43
C LEU A 86 7.02 -14.14 -3.94
N GLU A 87 8.10 -14.41 -3.21
CA GLU A 87 8.37 -15.74 -2.67
C GLU A 87 7.45 -16.10 -1.49
N ALA A 88 6.78 -15.11 -0.91
CA ALA A 88 5.92 -15.30 0.25
C ALA A 88 4.43 -15.40 -0.12
N ILE A 89 4.03 -15.01 -1.32
CA ILE A 89 2.64 -15.10 -1.81
C ILE A 89 2.37 -16.48 -2.44
N ASN A 90 1.09 -16.86 -2.43
CA ASN A 90 0.60 -17.97 -3.24
C ASN A 90 0.26 -17.43 -4.65
N PRO A 91 0.93 -17.85 -5.74
CA PRO A 91 0.69 -17.33 -7.08
C PRO A 91 -0.70 -17.67 -7.64
N ASP A 92 -1.37 -18.69 -7.08
CA ASP A 92 -2.71 -19.12 -7.51
C ASP A 92 -3.84 -18.32 -6.84
N GLU A 93 -3.50 -17.37 -5.97
CA GLU A 93 -4.47 -16.54 -5.26
C GLU A 93 -4.37 -15.06 -5.66
N PRO A 94 -5.49 -14.32 -5.66
CA PRO A 94 -5.47 -12.88 -5.79
C PRO A 94 -4.57 -12.22 -4.74
N THR A 95 -3.92 -11.12 -5.10
CA THR A 95 -3.06 -10.37 -4.19
C THR A 95 -3.56 -8.94 -4.04
N LEU A 96 -3.92 -8.57 -2.81
CA LEU A 96 -4.26 -7.21 -2.41
C LEU A 96 -2.99 -6.50 -1.93
N ILE A 97 -2.67 -5.35 -2.54
CA ILE A 97 -1.52 -4.53 -2.15
C ILE A 97 -2.01 -3.30 -1.42
N LEU A 98 -1.52 -3.07 -0.21
CA LEU A 98 -1.89 -1.96 0.66
C LEU A 98 -0.66 -1.14 1.08
N TYR A 99 -0.91 0.10 1.47
CA TYR A 99 0.11 0.99 2.04
C TYR A 99 -0.08 1.07 3.56
N GLY A 100 0.98 0.79 4.31
CA GLY A 100 0.97 0.80 5.78
C GLY A 100 0.77 2.17 6.43
N ASP A 101 0.83 3.23 5.63
CA ASP A 101 0.64 4.63 6.04
C ASP A 101 -0.73 5.21 5.62
N VAL A 102 -1.70 4.35 5.27
CA VAL A 102 -3.08 4.73 4.95
C VAL A 102 -4.04 4.16 6.01
N PRO A 103 -4.00 4.69 7.26
CA PRO A 103 -4.67 4.08 8.42
C PRO A 103 -6.20 4.13 8.38
N LEU A 104 -6.77 4.99 7.54
CA LEU A 104 -8.23 5.18 7.45
C LEU A 104 -8.88 4.37 6.33
N ILE A 105 -8.13 3.47 5.67
CA ILE A 105 -8.72 2.56 4.70
C ILE A 105 -9.73 1.63 5.41
N SER A 106 -10.94 1.58 4.89
CA SER A 106 -11.99 0.75 5.49
C SER A 106 -12.07 -0.64 4.87
N THR A 107 -12.53 -1.61 5.64
CA THR A 107 -12.78 -2.97 5.14
C THR A 107 -13.81 -2.97 4.00
N GLU A 108 -14.81 -2.09 4.05
CA GLU A 108 -15.82 -1.93 3.01
C GLU A 108 -15.20 -1.47 1.70
N THR A 109 -14.28 -0.50 1.73
CA THR A 109 -13.52 -0.04 0.56
C THR A 109 -12.67 -1.17 -0.02
N LEU A 110 -11.98 -1.93 0.82
CA LEU A 110 -11.17 -3.07 0.38
C LEU A 110 -12.04 -4.17 -0.26
N SER A 111 -13.19 -4.48 0.33
CA SER A 111 -14.12 -5.46 -0.22
C SER A 111 -14.71 -5.01 -1.56
N ALA A 112 -15.00 -3.70 -1.71
CA ALA A 112 -15.47 -3.15 -2.97
C ALA A 112 -14.38 -3.21 -4.06
N LEU A 113 -13.12 -2.92 -3.70
CA LEU A 113 -11.97 -3.04 -4.61
C LEU A 113 -11.79 -4.47 -5.11
N GLU A 114 -11.83 -5.46 -4.21
CA GLU A 114 -11.72 -6.88 -4.54
C GLU A 114 -12.83 -7.32 -5.50
N LYS A 115 -14.09 -6.97 -5.20
CA LYS A 115 -15.23 -7.26 -6.08
C LYS A 115 -15.08 -6.62 -7.45
N THR A 116 -14.54 -5.40 -7.51
CA THR A 116 -14.33 -4.68 -8.77
C THR A 116 -13.24 -5.34 -9.61
N ALA A 117 -12.21 -5.89 -8.97
CA ALA A 117 -11.12 -6.60 -9.65
C ALA A 117 -11.63 -7.88 -10.35
N GLY A 118 -12.53 -8.65 -9.71
CA GLY A 118 -12.93 -9.96 -10.22
C GLY A 118 -11.71 -10.83 -10.52
N ASP A 119 -11.65 -11.37 -11.73
CA ASP A 119 -10.49 -12.15 -12.23
C ASP A 119 -9.41 -11.25 -12.88
N GLY A 120 -9.57 -9.93 -12.80
CA GLY A 120 -8.68 -8.97 -13.43
C GLY A 120 -7.88 -8.13 -12.45
N PHE A 121 -7.83 -6.83 -12.71
CA PHE A 121 -7.10 -5.84 -11.93
C PHE A 121 -8.00 -4.65 -11.58
N ALA A 122 -7.94 -4.18 -10.35
CA ALA A 122 -8.57 -2.94 -9.92
C ALA A 122 -7.58 -2.04 -9.17
N LEU A 123 -7.79 -0.76 -9.27
CA LEU A 123 -6.99 0.27 -8.62
C LEU A 123 -7.93 1.25 -7.90
N LEU A 124 -7.62 1.54 -6.65
CA LEU A 124 -8.30 2.61 -5.91
C LEU A 124 -7.65 3.94 -6.27
N THR A 125 -8.44 4.84 -6.81
CA THR A 125 -8.01 6.19 -7.22
C THR A 125 -8.79 7.27 -6.48
N ILE A 126 -8.35 8.51 -6.60
CA ILE A 126 -9.01 9.68 -6.04
C ILE A 126 -8.90 10.85 -7.01
N ASP A 127 -9.97 11.63 -7.13
CA ASP A 127 -9.95 12.91 -7.83
C ASP A 127 -9.58 14.03 -6.85
N LEU A 128 -8.55 14.80 -7.17
CA LEU A 128 -8.08 15.91 -6.36
C LEU A 128 -8.19 17.24 -7.14
N ASP A 129 -8.65 18.28 -6.49
CA ASP A 129 -8.66 19.63 -7.09
C ASP A 129 -7.23 20.13 -7.36
N ASN A 130 -6.30 19.79 -6.50
CA ASN A 130 -4.87 20.03 -6.68
C ASN A 130 -4.06 18.75 -6.52
N PRO A 131 -3.83 17.99 -7.61
CA PRO A 131 -3.13 16.72 -7.59
C PRO A 131 -1.60 16.86 -7.53
N LYS A 132 -1.06 18.05 -7.29
CA LYS A 132 0.39 18.29 -7.23
C LYS A 132 1.10 17.35 -6.25
N GLY A 133 2.13 16.69 -6.73
CA GLY A 133 2.93 15.73 -5.95
C GLY A 133 2.41 14.30 -5.94
N TYR A 134 1.29 14.03 -6.63
CA TYR A 134 0.75 12.68 -6.84
C TYR A 134 1.04 12.18 -8.25
N GLY A 135 0.96 10.88 -8.47
CA GLY A 135 0.89 10.31 -9.81
C GLY A 135 -0.44 10.67 -10.49
N ARG A 136 -0.50 10.50 -11.78
CA ARG A 136 -1.71 10.70 -12.59
C ARG A 136 -2.13 9.38 -13.20
N ILE A 137 -3.42 9.10 -13.18
CA ILE A 137 -3.99 7.93 -13.82
C ILE A 137 -4.26 8.24 -15.29
N LEU A 138 -3.58 7.52 -16.17
CA LEU A 138 -3.79 7.65 -17.61
C LEU A 138 -4.89 6.71 -18.05
N ARG A 139 -5.89 7.26 -18.77
CA ARG A 139 -7.02 6.48 -19.28
C ARG A 139 -7.19 6.64 -20.78
N GLU A 140 -7.57 5.54 -21.43
CA GLU A 140 -8.02 5.52 -22.82
C GLU A 140 -9.32 4.71 -22.89
N GLY A 141 -10.36 5.30 -23.47
CA GLY A 141 -11.69 4.67 -23.52
C GLY A 141 -12.26 4.25 -22.16
N GLY A 142 -11.92 5.00 -21.08
CA GLY A 142 -12.31 4.70 -19.71
C GLY A 142 -11.45 3.66 -18.99
N LYS A 143 -10.57 2.96 -19.70
CA LYS A 143 -9.65 1.96 -19.13
C LYS A 143 -8.37 2.63 -18.64
N VAL A 144 -7.85 2.20 -17.50
CA VAL A 144 -6.53 2.60 -17.04
C VAL A 144 -5.47 1.98 -17.94
N ILE A 145 -4.62 2.82 -18.55
CA ILE A 145 -3.52 2.41 -19.41
C ILE A 145 -2.15 2.64 -18.78
N GLY A 146 -2.09 3.40 -17.69
CA GLY A 146 -0.84 3.66 -16.98
C GLY A 146 -1.00 4.62 -15.82
N ILE A 147 0.09 4.77 -15.10
CA ILE A 147 0.27 5.77 -14.05
C ILE A 147 1.57 6.51 -14.36
N VAL A 148 1.52 7.84 -14.40
CA VAL A 148 2.71 8.66 -14.56
C VAL A 148 2.97 9.46 -13.28
N GLU A 149 4.19 9.41 -12.78
CA GLU A 149 4.58 10.18 -11.60
C GLU A 149 4.69 11.68 -11.94
N GLU A 150 4.43 12.55 -10.97
CA GLU A 150 4.49 14.01 -11.12
C GLU A 150 5.76 14.51 -11.82
N LYS A 151 6.92 13.93 -11.47
CA LYS A 151 8.23 14.33 -12.00
C LYS A 151 8.42 13.95 -13.47
N ASP A 152 7.74 12.89 -13.93
CA ASP A 152 7.87 12.31 -15.26
C ASP A 152 6.70 12.74 -16.18
N ALA A 153 5.66 13.37 -15.61
CA ALA A 153 4.47 13.81 -16.31
C ALA A 153 4.73 15.02 -17.22
N THR A 154 4.15 15.01 -18.41
CA THR A 154 4.06 16.16 -19.30
C THR A 154 3.14 17.25 -18.71
N ASP A 155 3.17 18.46 -19.28
CA ASP A 155 2.31 19.56 -18.83
C ASP A 155 0.81 19.26 -19.01
N GLU A 156 0.45 18.46 -20.02
CA GLU A 156 -0.93 18.01 -20.23
C GLU A 156 -1.34 16.94 -19.21
N GLU A 157 -0.47 15.97 -18.95
CA GLU A 157 -0.72 14.93 -17.96
C GLU A 157 -0.84 15.51 -16.54
N ARG A 158 -0.08 16.56 -16.21
CA ARG A 158 -0.18 17.26 -14.91
C ARG A 158 -1.55 17.88 -14.65
N LYS A 159 -2.34 18.15 -15.71
CA LYS A 159 -3.72 18.70 -15.58
C LYS A 159 -4.74 17.64 -15.19
N ILE A 160 -4.42 16.35 -15.32
CA ILE A 160 -5.28 15.24 -14.89
C ILE A 160 -5.44 15.32 -13.38
N LYS A 161 -6.66 15.22 -12.90
CA LYS A 161 -7.00 15.34 -11.48
C LYS A 161 -7.05 14.01 -10.74
N GLU A 162 -7.15 12.89 -11.48
CA GLU A 162 -7.18 11.51 -10.96
C GLU A 162 -5.78 10.94 -10.77
#